data_5b0552c30e459e082540470ee3697552
#
_entry.id   5b0552c30e459e082540470ee3697552
#
_cell.length_a   1.000
_cell.length_b   1.000
_cell.length_c   1.000
_cell.angle_alpha   90.00
_cell.angle_beta   90.00
_cell.angle_gamma   90.00
#
_symmetry.space_group_name_H-M   'P 1'
#
loop_
_entity.id
_entity.type
_entity.pdbx_description
1 polymer ?
#
loop_
_entity_poly.entity_id
_entity_poly.type
_entity_poly.pdbx_seq_one_letter_code
_entity_poly.pdbx_strand_id
1 'polypeptide(L)'
;MIEVSINMQTKLSEHFTLAELCKTSYITSGGNIPSRVAIENLKRICENWLEDLRYGYNTLYGQRGVTREGQSPCNSVAELPAHRGDSPCVSPDIPIVITSGFRSEEVNRMCGGAKGSNHLTGCAVDIRCYGPEHMIRMAGILLDIADGTKRDFDELILEQRGTTYWIHFAVRPKDNRRKILFDCR
;
A
#
# COMPACT_ATOMS: atom_id res chain seq x y z
N MET A 1 -27.47 4.70 24.20
CA MET A 1 -26.52 5.02 23.11
C MET A 1 -26.59 3.88 22.13
N ILE A 2 -26.91 4.12 20.87
CA ILE A 2 -26.95 3.08 19.84
C ILE A 2 -25.48 2.80 19.48
N GLU A 3 -24.92 1.66 19.87
CA GLU A 3 -23.65 1.20 19.33
C GLU A 3 -23.82 0.95 17.84
N VAL A 4 -23.30 1.85 17.05
CA VAL A 4 -23.21 1.65 15.59
C VAL A 4 -22.14 0.61 15.37
N SER A 5 -22.54 -0.63 15.15
CA SER A 5 -21.60 -1.71 14.83
C SER A 5 -20.88 -1.37 13.53
N ILE A 6 -19.54 -1.33 13.57
CA ILE A 6 -18.70 -1.08 12.40
C ILE A 6 -18.70 -2.33 11.53
N ASN A 7 -19.19 -2.18 10.29
CA ASN A 7 -19.14 -3.27 9.32
C ASN A 7 -17.73 -3.37 8.72
N MET A 8 -16.96 -4.36 9.13
CA MET A 8 -15.59 -4.60 8.65
C MET A 8 -15.52 -4.95 7.15
N GLN A 9 -16.62 -5.38 6.52
CA GLN A 9 -16.69 -5.64 5.08
C GLN A 9 -16.90 -4.37 4.24
N THR A 10 -16.96 -3.19 4.89
CA THR A 10 -17.09 -1.92 4.20
C THR A 10 -15.90 -1.72 3.24
N LYS A 11 -16.20 -1.46 1.97
CA LYS A 11 -15.19 -1.02 1.01
C LYS A 11 -14.72 0.39 1.34
N LEU A 12 -13.43 0.58 1.41
CA LEU A 12 -12.79 1.89 1.55
C LEU A 12 -12.52 2.52 0.18
N SER A 13 -12.26 1.67 -0.83
CA SER A 13 -12.13 2.03 -2.23
C SER A 13 -12.48 0.83 -3.11
N GLU A 14 -12.18 0.85 -4.40
CA GLU A 14 -12.54 -0.21 -5.33
C GLU A 14 -11.94 -1.57 -4.95
N HIS A 15 -10.66 -1.59 -4.55
CA HIS A 15 -9.90 -2.81 -4.28
C HIS A 15 -9.57 -3.05 -2.80
N PHE A 16 -9.85 -2.09 -1.91
CA PHE A 16 -9.46 -2.17 -0.49
C PHE A 16 -10.67 -2.16 0.44
N THR A 17 -10.65 -3.04 1.45
CA THR A 17 -11.70 -3.17 2.47
C THR A 17 -11.20 -2.76 3.85
N LEU A 18 -12.12 -2.37 4.73
CA LEU A 18 -11.80 -2.05 6.12
C LEU A 18 -11.22 -3.27 6.86
N ALA A 19 -11.71 -4.48 6.57
CA ALA A 19 -11.20 -5.71 7.17
C ALA A 19 -9.72 -5.92 6.88
N GLU A 20 -9.29 -5.67 5.62
CA GLU A 20 -7.89 -5.78 5.21
C GLU A 20 -7.02 -4.74 5.94
N LEU A 21 -7.47 -3.48 5.99
CA LEU A 21 -6.73 -2.39 6.62
C LEU A 21 -6.70 -2.45 8.16
N CYS A 22 -7.54 -3.29 8.78
CA CYS A 22 -7.57 -3.52 10.23
C CYS A 22 -7.11 -4.93 10.61
N LYS A 23 -6.58 -5.70 9.66
CA LYS A 23 -6.10 -7.06 9.90
C LYS A 23 -4.93 -7.06 10.89
N THR A 24 -4.97 -7.99 11.85
CA THR A 24 -3.89 -8.23 12.80
C THR A 24 -3.83 -9.70 13.16
N SER A 25 -2.63 -10.21 13.46
CA SER A 25 -2.42 -11.54 14.04
C SER A 25 -2.45 -11.53 15.57
N TYR A 26 -2.46 -10.35 16.20
CA TYR A 26 -2.51 -10.22 17.64
C TYR A 26 -3.95 -10.34 18.14
N ILE A 27 -4.15 -11.16 19.16
CA ILE A 27 -5.43 -11.31 19.87
C ILE A 27 -5.45 -10.28 21.00
N THR A 28 -6.44 -9.39 20.98
CA THR A 28 -6.61 -8.35 21.99
C THR A 28 -8.01 -8.41 22.59
N SER A 29 -8.14 -7.97 23.84
CA SER A 29 -9.42 -8.00 24.57
C SER A 29 -10.49 -7.10 23.95
N GLY A 30 -10.08 -5.94 23.38
CA GLY A 30 -10.96 -4.97 22.76
C GLY A 30 -11.05 -5.09 21.24
N GLY A 31 -10.35 -6.05 20.64
CA GLY A 31 -10.22 -6.15 19.18
C GLY A 31 -9.38 -5.01 18.57
N ASN A 32 -9.26 -5.04 17.25
CA ASN A 32 -8.57 -3.99 16.47
C ASN A 32 -9.61 -3.13 15.74
N ILE A 33 -10.45 -2.43 16.51
CA ILE A 33 -11.62 -1.69 16.01
C ILE A 33 -11.25 -0.21 15.82
N PRO A 34 -11.27 0.33 14.59
CA PRO A 34 -10.90 1.71 14.32
C PRO A 34 -12.01 2.69 14.71
N SER A 35 -11.63 3.91 15.11
CA SER A 35 -12.56 5.03 15.24
C SER A 35 -13.06 5.49 13.86
N ARG A 36 -14.15 6.27 13.82
CA ARG A 36 -14.63 6.89 12.56
C ARG A 36 -13.57 7.73 11.88
N VAL A 37 -12.81 8.51 12.63
CA VAL A 37 -11.70 9.33 12.11
C VAL A 37 -10.60 8.45 11.50
N ALA A 38 -10.26 7.33 12.14
CA ALA A 38 -9.29 6.38 11.60
C ALA A 38 -9.78 5.75 10.28
N ILE A 39 -11.07 5.42 10.19
CA ILE A 39 -11.69 4.90 8.95
C ILE A 39 -11.60 5.93 7.82
N GLU A 40 -11.90 7.20 8.09
CA GLU A 40 -11.80 8.28 7.10
C GLU A 40 -10.35 8.49 6.64
N ASN A 41 -9.39 8.40 7.55
CA ASN A 41 -7.97 8.49 7.22
C ASN A 41 -7.52 7.32 6.33
N LEU A 42 -7.90 6.08 6.69
CA LEU A 42 -7.61 4.90 5.87
C LEU A 42 -8.26 5.02 4.49
N LYS A 43 -9.53 5.45 4.42
CA LYS A 43 -10.23 5.66 3.17
C LYS A 43 -9.48 6.64 2.26
N ARG A 44 -9.02 7.76 2.82
CA ARG A 44 -8.23 8.75 2.06
C ARG A 44 -6.92 8.16 1.53
N ILE A 45 -6.24 7.30 2.29
CA ILE A 45 -5.03 6.62 1.81
C ILE A 45 -5.39 5.66 0.67
N CYS A 46 -6.45 4.87 0.81
CA CYS A 46 -6.89 3.95 -0.23
C CYS A 46 -7.22 4.69 -1.53
N GLU A 47 -8.11 5.69 -1.48
CA GLU A 47 -8.62 6.40 -2.66
C GLU A 47 -7.56 7.25 -3.37
N ASN A 48 -6.65 7.87 -2.61
CA ASN A 48 -5.72 8.85 -3.18
C ASN A 48 -4.31 8.31 -3.41
N TRP A 49 -3.98 7.11 -2.90
CA TRP A 49 -2.62 6.57 -2.98
C TRP A 49 -2.57 5.10 -3.37
N LEU A 50 -3.33 4.23 -2.70
CA LEU A 50 -3.21 2.79 -2.94
C LEU A 50 -3.83 2.37 -4.27
N GLU A 51 -4.94 2.99 -4.70
CA GLU A 51 -5.51 2.74 -6.02
C GLU A 51 -4.58 3.24 -7.13
N ASP A 52 -4.03 4.45 -6.99
CA ASP A 52 -3.07 5.00 -7.95
C ASP A 52 -1.78 4.14 -8.00
N LEU A 53 -1.30 3.66 -6.83
CA LEU A 53 -0.17 2.75 -6.74
C LEU A 53 -0.43 1.43 -7.47
N ARG A 54 -1.62 0.83 -7.24
CA ARG A 54 -2.05 -0.40 -7.89
C ARG A 54 -2.11 -0.21 -9.40
N TYR A 55 -2.75 0.85 -9.86
CA TYR A 55 -2.82 1.19 -11.28
C TYR A 55 -1.44 1.38 -11.89
N GLY A 56 -0.58 2.22 -11.29
CA GLY A 56 0.78 2.48 -11.77
C GLY A 56 1.64 1.21 -11.81
N TYR A 57 1.57 0.38 -10.75
CA TYR A 57 2.32 -0.88 -10.71
C TYR A 57 1.87 -1.85 -11.81
N ASN A 58 0.57 -2.05 -11.99
CA ASN A 58 0.04 -2.92 -13.02
C ASN A 58 0.33 -2.42 -14.43
N THR A 59 0.28 -1.10 -14.66
CA THR A 59 0.63 -0.49 -15.94
C THR A 59 2.09 -0.72 -16.31
N LEU A 60 3.00 -0.54 -15.34
CA LEU A 60 4.43 -0.63 -15.60
C LEU A 60 4.97 -2.07 -15.57
N TYR A 61 4.38 -2.94 -14.77
CA TYR A 61 4.94 -4.26 -14.48
C TYR A 61 3.98 -5.44 -14.67
N GLY A 62 2.66 -5.22 -14.81
CA GLY A 62 1.66 -6.26 -14.97
C GLY A 62 1.88 -7.12 -16.22
N GLN A 63 2.46 -6.55 -17.28
CA GLN A 63 2.71 -7.26 -18.54
C GLN A 63 3.98 -8.14 -18.52
N ARG A 64 4.84 -8.05 -17.49
CA ARG A 64 6.09 -8.81 -17.43
C ARG A 64 5.95 -10.23 -16.88
N GLY A 65 4.76 -10.61 -16.40
CA GLY A 65 4.50 -11.92 -15.77
C GLY A 65 4.20 -13.07 -16.74
N VAL A 66 4.21 -12.86 -18.07
CA VAL A 66 3.99 -13.90 -19.07
C VAL A 66 5.21 -14.04 -19.98
N THR A 67 6.37 -14.35 -19.42
CA THR A 67 7.41 -14.99 -20.20
C THR A 67 7.27 -16.50 -19.99
N ARG A 68 6.74 -17.19 -21.00
CA ARG A 68 6.98 -18.63 -21.18
C ARG A 68 8.49 -18.85 -21.11
N GLU A 69 8.89 -19.85 -20.33
CA GLU A 69 10.29 -20.28 -20.26
C GLU A 69 10.89 -20.35 -21.67
N GLY A 70 11.98 -19.61 -21.92
CA GLY A 70 12.80 -19.75 -23.10
C GLY A 70 13.07 -18.52 -23.97
N GLN A 71 12.65 -17.30 -23.61
CA GLN A 71 13.05 -16.13 -24.39
C GLN A 71 13.81 -15.12 -23.55
N SER A 72 15.07 -14.89 -23.94
CA SER A 72 15.99 -13.88 -23.42
C SER A 72 15.38 -12.47 -23.53
N PRO A 73 15.57 -11.57 -22.55
CA PRO A 73 15.04 -10.22 -22.64
C PRO A 73 15.71 -9.47 -23.79
N CYS A 74 14.92 -9.12 -24.79
CA CYS A 74 15.37 -8.30 -25.90
C CYS A 74 15.56 -6.85 -25.43
N ASN A 75 16.82 -6.41 -25.30
CA ASN A 75 17.19 -5.02 -25.19
C ASN A 75 17.03 -4.35 -26.57
N SER A 76 15.87 -3.79 -26.83
CA SER A 76 15.75 -2.80 -27.91
C SER A 76 14.65 -1.82 -27.57
N VAL A 77 15.08 -0.58 -27.34
CA VAL A 77 14.24 0.62 -27.45
C VAL A 77 13.87 0.74 -28.93
N ALA A 78 12.71 0.27 -29.33
CA ALA A 78 12.22 0.44 -30.66
C ALA A 78 10.70 0.53 -30.70
N GLU A 79 10.23 1.72 -31.05
CA GLU A 79 9.03 2.08 -31.82
C GLU A 79 7.73 1.31 -31.54
N LEU A 80 6.72 2.08 -31.11
CA LEU A 80 5.33 1.71 -31.07
C LEU A 80 4.82 1.39 -32.48
N PRO A 81 4.31 0.19 -32.77
CA PRO A 81 3.48 -0.03 -33.95
C PRO A 81 2.03 0.31 -33.66
N ALA A 82 1.50 1.17 -34.50
CA ALA A 82 0.07 1.48 -34.60
C ALA A 82 -0.73 0.25 -35.06
N HIS A 83 -1.86 0.03 -34.40
CA HIS A 83 -3.06 -0.68 -34.82
C HIS A 83 -2.96 -2.05 -35.51
N ARG A 84 -3.40 -3.09 -34.81
CA ARG A 84 -4.46 -4.00 -35.32
C ARG A 84 -5.10 -4.74 -34.15
N GLY A 85 -6.45 -4.83 -34.21
CA GLY A 85 -7.31 -5.36 -33.15
C GLY A 85 -7.00 -6.83 -32.82
N ASP A 86 -6.44 -6.99 -31.66
CA ASP A 86 -6.42 -8.25 -30.93
C ASP A 86 -6.95 -7.95 -29.53
N SER A 87 -7.80 -8.83 -29.05
CA SER A 87 -8.40 -8.81 -27.72
C SER A 87 -7.33 -8.42 -26.68
N PRO A 88 -7.59 -7.46 -25.77
CA PRO A 88 -6.60 -7.10 -24.77
C PRO A 88 -6.29 -8.37 -23.98
N CYS A 89 -5.04 -8.83 -24.07
CA CYS A 89 -4.49 -9.76 -23.07
C CYS A 89 -4.65 -9.09 -21.72
N VAL A 90 -5.67 -9.46 -20.98
CA VAL A 90 -5.87 -9.00 -19.60
C VAL A 90 -4.71 -9.61 -18.82
N SER A 91 -3.67 -8.80 -18.61
CA SER A 91 -2.60 -9.15 -17.69
C SER A 91 -3.22 -9.45 -16.32
N PRO A 92 -2.78 -10.51 -15.61
CA PRO A 92 -3.31 -10.76 -14.27
C PRO A 92 -3.09 -9.52 -13.42
N ASP A 93 -4.18 -9.00 -12.86
CA ASP A 93 -4.16 -7.84 -11.99
C ASP A 93 -3.39 -8.18 -10.71
N ILE A 94 -2.21 -7.58 -10.53
CA ILE A 94 -1.33 -7.83 -9.39
C ILE A 94 -1.85 -7.04 -8.20
N PRO A 95 -2.26 -7.70 -7.10
CA PRO A 95 -2.77 -7.03 -5.92
C PRO A 95 -1.65 -6.30 -5.15
N ILE A 96 -1.98 -5.13 -4.61
CA ILE A 96 -1.17 -4.48 -3.57
C ILE A 96 -1.58 -5.09 -2.24
N VAL A 97 -0.67 -5.76 -1.56
CA VAL A 97 -0.96 -6.49 -0.31
C VAL A 97 -0.64 -5.62 0.89
N ILE A 98 -1.66 -5.29 1.69
CA ILE A 98 -1.51 -4.56 2.94
C ILE A 98 -1.33 -5.55 4.08
N THR A 99 -0.25 -5.41 4.83
CA THR A 99 0.06 -6.26 5.98
C THR A 99 -0.39 -5.64 7.31
N SER A 100 -0.51 -4.33 7.37
CA SER A 100 -1.00 -3.59 8.53
C SER A 100 -1.52 -2.22 8.08
N GLY A 101 -2.66 -1.81 8.60
CA GLY A 101 -3.20 -0.45 8.49
C GLY A 101 -3.45 0.12 9.87
N PHE A 102 -4.71 0.22 10.30
CA PHE A 102 -5.02 0.66 11.65
C PHE A 102 -4.49 -0.33 12.71
N ARG A 103 -3.99 0.22 13.82
CA ARG A 103 -3.61 -0.51 15.02
C ARG A 103 -4.24 0.15 16.24
N SER A 104 -4.98 -0.62 17.05
CA SER A 104 -5.36 -0.17 18.39
C SER A 104 -4.10 0.02 19.25
N GLU A 105 -4.19 0.77 20.35
CA GLU A 105 -3.06 0.97 21.26
C GLU A 105 -2.47 -0.36 21.75
N GLU A 106 -3.34 -1.34 22.03
CA GLU A 106 -2.93 -2.66 22.46
C GLU A 106 -2.15 -3.39 21.38
N VAL A 107 -2.66 -3.44 20.14
CA VAL A 107 -1.96 -4.03 18.98
C VAL A 107 -0.64 -3.30 18.73
N ASN A 108 -0.62 -1.97 18.76
CA ASN A 108 0.59 -1.18 18.55
C ASN A 108 1.67 -1.49 19.59
N ARG A 109 1.29 -1.63 20.86
CA ARG A 109 2.20 -2.03 21.94
C ARG A 109 2.74 -3.45 21.72
N MET A 110 1.88 -4.40 21.36
CA MET A 110 2.26 -5.81 21.15
C MET A 110 3.24 -5.99 19.99
N CYS A 111 3.13 -5.19 18.93
CA CYS A 111 4.06 -5.23 17.81
C CYS A 111 5.30 -4.34 18.00
N GLY A 112 5.45 -3.68 19.17
CA GLY A 112 6.60 -2.80 19.45
C GLY A 112 6.55 -1.47 18.72
N GLY A 113 5.38 -1.01 18.31
CA GLY A 113 5.20 0.25 17.61
C GLY A 113 5.43 1.47 18.50
N ALA A 114 5.85 2.58 17.88
CA ALA A 114 6.06 3.85 18.58
C ALA A 114 4.75 4.38 19.21
N LYS A 115 4.84 5.07 20.37
CA LYS A 115 3.68 5.67 21.04
C LYS A 115 2.91 6.68 20.17
N GLY A 116 3.60 7.38 19.27
CA GLY A 116 3.01 8.33 18.32
C GLY A 116 2.89 7.77 16.90
N SER A 117 2.71 6.46 16.76
CA SER A 117 2.60 5.81 15.44
C SER A 117 1.40 6.32 14.64
N ASN A 118 1.61 6.61 13.37
CA ASN A 118 0.55 6.99 12.42
C ASN A 118 -0.51 5.87 12.24
N HIS A 119 -0.19 4.61 12.54
CA HIS A 119 -1.15 3.50 12.53
C HIS A 119 -2.27 3.66 13.57
N LEU A 120 -2.00 4.27 14.72
CA LEU A 120 -2.99 4.50 15.78
C LEU A 120 -4.18 5.36 15.33
N THR A 121 -3.94 6.21 14.36
CA THR A 121 -4.95 7.14 13.82
C THR A 121 -5.46 6.75 12.42
N GLY A 122 -5.05 5.57 11.91
CA GLY A 122 -5.35 5.15 10.54
C GLY A 122 -4.64 5.98 9.46
N CYS A 123 -3.57 6.67 9.82
CA CYS A 123 -2.79 7.51 8.91
C CYS A 123 -1.58 6.79 8.32
N ALA A 124 -1.46 5.47 8.48
CA ALA A 124 -0.38 4.68 7.90
C ALA A 124 -0.84 3.30 7.46
N VAL A 125 -0.12 2.77 6.46
CA VAL A 125 -0.23 1.39 5.98
C VAL A 125 1.15 0.80 5.78
N ASP A 126 1.27 -0.52 6.03
CA ASP A 126 2.45 -1.29 5.71
C ASP A 126 2.16 -2.15 4.47
N ILE A 127 2.88 -1.90 3.39
CA ILE A 127 2.71 -2.53 2.07
C ILE A 127 3.75 -3.62 1.91
N ARG A 128 3.33 -4.87 1.71
CA ARG A 128 4.25 -6.00 1.50
C ARG A 128 5.05 -5.84 0.22
N CYS A 129 6.36 -6.13 0.31
CA CYS A 129 7.26 -6.21 -0.82
C CYS A 129 7.89 -7.60 -0.94
N TYR A 130 8.07 -8.08 -2.17
CA TYR A 130 8.61 -9.41 -2.47
C TYR A 130 10.11 -9.37 -2.78
N GLY A 131 10.82 -8.45 -2.14
CA GLY A 131 12.25 -8.24 -2.26
C GLY A 131 12.62 -6.77 -2.46
N PRO A 132 13.93 -6.45 -2.49
CA PRO A 132 14.39 -5.07 -2.54
C PRO A 132 14.00 -4.38 -3.86
N GLU A 133 14.06 -5.08 -4.99
CA GLU A 133 13.67 -4.51 -6.29
C GLU A 133 12.19 -4.14 -6.32
N HIS A 134 11.30 -5.00 -5.83
CA HIS A 134 9.88 -4.71 -5.73
C HIS A 134 9.61 -3.51 -4.83
N MET A 135 10.31 -3.43 -3.69
CA MET A 135 10.21 -2.33 -2.74
C MET A 135 10.61 -0.99 -3.38
N ILE A 136 11.74 -0.95 -4.10
CA ILE A 136 12.22 0.26 -4.79
C ILE A 136 11.24 0.70 -5.88
N ARG A 137 10.70 -0.23 -6.67
CA ARG A 137 9.71 0.07 -7.72
C ARG A 137 8.43 0.68 -7.14
N MET A 138 7.90 0.09 -6.08
CA MET A 138 6.71 0.59 -5.38
C MET A 138 6.94 1.99 -4.79
N ALA A 139 8.10 2.19 -4.15
CA ALA A 139 8.47 3.50 -3.63
C ALA A 139 8.61 4.56 -4.73
N GLY A 140 9.20 4.21 -5.88
CA GLY A 140 9.29 5.08 -7.05
C GLY A 140 7.92 5.54 -7.53
N ILE A 141 6.96 4.60 -7.67
CA ILE A 141 5.59 4.95 -8.08
C ILE A 141 4.91 5.88 -7.06
N LEU A 142 5.09 5.63 -5.74
CA LEU A 142 4.54 6.52 -4.72
C LEU A 142 5.11 7.95 -4.81
N LEU A 143 6.40 8.09 -5.14
CA LEU A 143 7.02 9.39 -5.38
C LEU A 143 6.49 10.06 -6.64
N ASP A 144 6.33 9.30 -7.73
CA ASP A 144 5.75 9.80 -8.98
C ASP A 144 4.29 10.28 -8.78
N ILE A 145 3.50 9.54 -7.98
CA ILE A 145 2.15 9.96 -7.58
C ILE A 145 2.20 11.28 -6.81
N ALA A 146 3.10 11.39 -5.81
CA ALA A 146 3.25 12.62 -5.03
C ALA A 146 3.57 13.83 -5.91
N ASP A 147 4.53 13.68 -6.79
CA ASP A 147 5.03 14.76 -7.66
C ASP A 147 4.01 15.13 -8.74
N GLY A 148 3.41 14.11 -9.39
CA GLY A 148 2.42 14.32 -10.45
C GLY A 148 1.11 14.92 -9.97
N THR A 149 0.67 14.54 -8.76
CA THR A 149 -0.60 15.02 -8.18
C THR A 149 -0.44 16.20 -7.25
N LYS A 150 0.80 16.57 -6.89
CA LYS A 150 1.15 17.58 -5.88
C LYS A 150 0.56 17.28 -4.49
N ARG A 151 0.33 15.99 -4.20
CA ARG A 151 -0.08 15.53 -2.86
C ARG A 151 1.18 15.24 -2.04
N ASP A 152 1.13 15.54 -0.75
CA ASP A 152 2.21 15.21 0.17
C ASP A 152 1.86 14.01 1.04
N PHE A 153 2.91 13.28 1.41
CA PHE A 153 2.88 12.20 2.39
C PHE A 153 3.71 12.56 3.63
N ASP A 154 3.43 11.90 4.75
CA ASP A 154 4.17 12.13 5.99
C ASP A 154 5.47 11.33 6.04
N GLU A 155 5.38 10.01 5.83
CA GLU A 155 6.52 9.10 5.87
C GLU A 155 6.43 8.07 4.74
N LEU A 156 7.56 7.83 4.09
CA LEU A 156 7.83 6.74 3.18
C LEU A 156 9.08 6.04 3.69
N ILE A 157 8.90 4.91 4.39
CA ILE A 157 10.01 4.17 4.99
C ILE A 157 10.12 2.81 4.31
N LEU A 158 11.30 2.55 3.74
CA LEU A 158 11.64 1.27 3.15
C LEU A 158 12.25 0.40 4.25
N GLU A 159 11.53 -0.63 4.67
CA GLU A 159 11.89 -1.45 5.81
C GLU A 159 12.26 -2.89 5.42
N GLN A 160 13.31 -3.42 6.06
CA GLN A 160 13.72 -4.80 5.93
C GLN A 160 14.02 -5.40 7.31
N ARG A 161 13.51 -6.62 7.55
CA ARG A 161 13.94 -7.46 8.68
C ARG A 161 14.20 -8.89 8.18
N GLY A 162 15.46 -9.29 8.21
CA GLY A 162 15.86 -10.57 7.62
C GLY A 162 15.49 -10.62 6.13
N THR A 163 14.64 -11.56 5.74
CA THR A 163 14.16 -11.73 4.35
C THR A 163 12.83 -11.05 4.06
N THR A 164 12.26 -10.34 5.03
CA THR A 164 10.96 -9.66 4.88
C THR A 164 11.16 -8.20 4.53
N TYR A 165 10.45 -7.75 3.48
CA TYR A 165 10.51 -6.39 2.97
C TYR A 165 9.12 -5.78 2.97
N TRP A 166 8.98 -4.51 3.40
CA TRP A 166 7.74 -3.76 3.31
C TRP A 166 8.02 -2.26 3.22
N ILE A 167 7.01 -1.54 2.78
CA ILE A 167 7.01 -0.07 2.81
C ILE A 167 6.04 0.36 3.90
N HIS A 168 6.53 1.10 4.89
CA HIS A 168 5.68 1.90 5.75
C HIS A 168 5.36 3.21 5.04
N PHE A 169 4.09 3.43 4.73
CA PHE A 169 3.61 4.62 4.06
C PHE A 169 2.57 5.34 4.91
N ALA A 170 2.84 6.61 5.26
CA ALA A 170 1.98 7.40 6.11
C ALA A 170 1.54 8.70 5.43
N VAL A 171 0.24 9.02 5.59
CA VAL A 171 -0.36 10.27 5.09
C VAL A 171 -1.26 10.85 6.16
N ARG A 172 -0.91 11.99 6.70
CA ARG A 172 -1.71 12.72 7.68
C ARG A 172 -2.70 13.67 6.99
N PRO A 173 -3.77 14.11 7.68
CA PRO A 173 -4.69 15.11 7.14
C PRO A 173 -4.03 16.45 6.81
N LYS A 174 -2.96 16.79 7.54
CA LYS A 174 -2.17 18.02 7.41
C LYS A 174 -0.77 17.83 7.96
N ASP A 175 0.12 18.77 7.69
CA ASP A 175 1.48 18.83 8.21
C ASP A 175 2.30 17.57 7.86
N ASN A 176 2.15 17.09 6.62
CA ASN A 176 2.95 16.00 6.08
C ASN A 176 4.40 16.44 5.91
N ARG A 177 5.34 15.60 6.37
CA ARG A 177 6.78 15.95 6.45
C ARG A 177 7.59 15.54 5.25
N ARG A 178 7.03 14.74 4.32
CA ARG A 178 7.72 14.13 3.17
C ARG A 178 9.04 13.44 3.57
N LYS A 179 9.00 12.71 4.69
CA LYS A 179 10.16 12.05 5.26
C LYS A 179 10.38 10.70 4.57
N ILE A 180 11.58 10.51 4.01
CA ILE A 180 11.97 9.26 3.34
C ILE A 180 13.11 8.64 4.13
N LEU A 181 12.98 7.36 4.49
CA LEU A 181 13.97 6.61 5.26
C LEU A 181 14.17 5.19 4.71
N PHE A 182 15.35 4.66 4.99
CA PHE A 182 15.68 3.25 4.82
C PHE A 182 15.99 2.68 6.21
N ASP A 183 15.25 1.65 6.63
CA ASP A 183 15.47 0.94 7.90
C ASP A 183 15.69 -0.55 7.61
N CYS A 184 16.97 -0.92 7.45
CA CYS A 184 17.40 -2.28 7.16
C CYS A 184 18.11 -2.83 8.41
N ARG A 185 17.49 -3.81 9.09
CA ARG A 185 18.02 -4.49 10.30
C ARG A 185 18.05 -5.99 10.15
#